data_c34bdf5c083598008ea776a170f7bc71
#
_entry.id   c34bdf5c083598008ea776a170f7bc71
#
_cell.length_a   1.000
_cell.length_b   1.000
_cell.length_c   1.000
_cell.angle_alpha   90.00
_cell.angle_beta   90.00
_cell.angle_gamma   90.00
#
_symmetry.space_group_name_H-M   'P 1'
#
loop_
_entity.id
_entity.type
_entity.pdbx_description
1 polymer ?
#
loop_
_entity_poly.entity_id
_entity_poly.type
_entity_poly.pdbx_seq_one_letter_code
_entity_poly.pdbx_strand_id
1 'polypeptide(L)'
;KIDFTEDKTFFSVRDPKISQLQDRQFDGIIDSLGIKKSDVVHSKNINIGAEWLTLELKNASIVKNIEPNFKLMEQYIYEGTTGVTIVGKNKEDKDTTFEVRSFAPKEGVDEDPVCGSGNGCVAVMNDLYGLLEEKEFSNSQGECINRNGRVYIKKENVLKLGGVSKIMIDGTIAIEKQ
;
A
#
# COMPACT_ATOMS: atom_id res chain seq x y z
N LYS A 1 5.06 -8.17 16.30
CA LYS A 1 5.60 -9.51 16.26
C LYS A 1 6.16 -9.75 14.86
N ILE A 2 7.32 -10.39 14.76
CA ILE A 2 7.91 -10.82 13.49
C ILE A 2 7.86 -12.35 13.48
N ASP A 3 7.40 -12.92 12.38
CA ASP A 3 7.35 -14.37 12.14
C ASP A 3 8.22 -14.68 10.91
N PHE A 4 9.04 -15.71 11.01
CA PHE A 4 9.90 -16.18 9.93
C PHE A 4 9.34 -17.49 9.37
N THR A 5 9.33 -17.59 8.04
CA THR A 5 9.14 -18.85 7.32
C THR A 5 10.46 -19.20 6.62
N GLU A 6 10.51 -20.30 5.86
CA GLU A 6 11.71 -20.73 5.16
C GLU A 6 12.24 -19.65 4.18
N ASP A 7 11.33 -18.93 3.50
CA ASP A 7 11.65 -17.99 2.43
C ASP A 7 11.13 -16.57 2.65
N LYS A 8 10.30 -16.32 3.68
CA LYS A 8 9.64 -15.02 3.91
C LYS A 8 9.67 -14.58 5.37
N THR A 9 9.73 -13.29 5.55
CA THR A 9 9.59 -12.64 6.86
C THR A 9 8.27 -11.89 6.90
N PHE A 10 7.47 -12.14 7.94
CA PHE A 10 6.17 -11.50 8.15
C PHE A 10 6.18 -10.62 9.40
N PHE A 11 5.48 -9.50 9.35
CA PHE A 11 5.18 -8.68 10.52
C PHE A 11 3.67 -8.47 10.67
N SER A 12 3.23 -8.30 11.93
CA SER A 12 1.81 -8.11 12.25
C SER A 12 1.41 -6.65 12.10
N VAL A 13 0.29 -6.41 11.44
CA VAL A 13 -0.43 -5.11 11.48
C VAL A 13 -1.23 -5.06 12.78
N ARG A 14 -1.11 -3.96 13.54
CA ARG A 14 -1.80 -3.79 14.82
C ARG A 14 -2.65 -2.53 14.80
N ASP A 15 -3.81 -2.63 15.44
CA ASP A 15 -4.67 -1.50 15.83
C ASP A 15 -4.86 -0.47 14.70
N PRO A 16 -5.36 -0.87 13.50
CA PRO A 16 -5.56 0.07 12.41
C PRO A 16 -6.58 1.13 12.82
N LYS A 17 -6.26 2.40 12.57
CA LYS A 17 -7.19 3.51 12.70
C LYS A 17 -7.75 3.84 11.32
N ILE A 18 -9.06 3.90 11.20
CA ILE A 18 -9.75 4.09 9.93
C ILE A 18 -10.66 5.31 10.02
N SER A 19 -10.56 6.20 9.06
CA SER A 19 -11.44 7.37 8.94
C SER A 19 -11.81 7.63 7.48
N GLN A 20 -12.79 8.52 7.28
CA GLN A 20 -13.17 8.97 5.94
C GLN A 20 -12.19 10.03 5.44
N LEU A 21 -11.95 10.07 4.13
CA LEU A 21 -11.31 11.21 3.51
C LEU A 21 -12.26 12.43 3.57
N GLN A 22 -11.67 13.62 3.72
CA GLN A 22 -12.42 14.85 3.52
C GLN A 22 -12.73 15.03 2.02
N ASP A 23 -13.89 15.55 1.66
CA ASP A 23 -14.33 15.69 0.26
C ASP A 23 -13.31 16.45 -0.60
N ARG A 24 -12.79 17.58 -0.07
CA ARG A 24 -11.77 18.37 -0.76
C ARG A 24 -10.47 17.59 -1.00
N GLN A 25 -10.06 16.77 -0.04
CA GLN A 25 -8.88 15.94 -0.14
C GLN A 25 -9.10 14.84 -1.19
N PHE A 26 -10.24 14.17 -1.13
CA PHE A 26 -10.62 13.14 -2.09
C PHE A 26 -10.63 13.71 -3.52
N ASP A 27 -11.30 14.84 -3.74
CA ASP A 27 -11.40 15.48 -5.05
C ASP A 27 -10.01 15.84 -5.61
N GLY A 28 -9.18 16.47 -4.80
CA GLY A 28 -7.82 16.82 -5.22
C GLY A 28 -6.92 15.64 -5.51
N ILE A 29 -7.06 14.53 -4.77
CA ILE A 29 -6.33 13.30 -5.06
C ILE A 29 -6.83 12.67 -6.38
N ILE A 30 -8.13 12.63 -6.63
CA ILE A 30 -8.71 12.16 -7.90
C ILE A 30 -8.16 12.97 -9.08
N ASP A 31 -8.14 14.29 -8.97
CA ASP A 31 -7.61 15.19 -10.00
C ASP A 31 -6.09 14.95 -10.22
N SER A 32 -5.32 14.75 -9.13
CA SER A 32 -3.89 14.48 -9.21
C SER A 32 -3.55 13.13 -9.85
N LEU A 33 -4.44 12.15 -9.73
CA LEU A 33 -4.33 10.85 -10.36
C LEU A 33 -4.85 10.85 -11.82
N GLY A 34 -5.56 11.90 -12.25
CA GLY A 34 -6.14 12.01 -13.58
C GLY A 34 -7.24 10.96 -13.86
N ILE A 35 -7.96 10.54 -12.82
CA ILE A 35 -9.05 9.54 -12.92
C ILE A 35 -10.42 10.15 -12.65
N LYS A 36 -11.47 9.38 -12.88
CA LYS A 36 -12.84 9.78 -12.55
C LYS A 36 -13.24 9.27 -11.16
N LYS A 37 -14.05 10.02 -10.43
CA LYS A 37 -14.65 9.54 -9.16
C LYS A 37 -15.34 8.17 -9.33
N SER A 38 -15.96 7.94 -10.48
CA SER A 38 -16.62 6.68 -10.81
C SER A 38 -15.65 5.48 -10.95
N ASP A 39 -14.34 5.72 -11.03
CA ASP A 39 -13.35 4.65 -11.10
C ASP A 39 -12.94 4.15 -9.69
N VAL A 40 -13.28 4.90 -8.65
CA VAL A 40 -13.05 4.54 -7.25
C VAL A 40 -14.23 3.73 -6.73
N VAL A 41 -13.93 2.58 -6.15
CA VAL A 41 -14.91 1.68 -5.51
C VAL A 41 -15.01 2.00 -4.01
N HIS A 42 -13.86 2.05 -3.34
CA HIS A 42 -13.77 2.40 -1.93
C HIS A 42 -12.61 3.39 -1.68
N SER A 43 -12.77 4.23 -0.67
CA SER A 43 -11.71 5.13 -0.21
C SER A 43 -11.74 5.27 1.30
N LYS A 44 -10.59 5.20 1.95
CA LYS A 44 -10.41 5.40 3.39
C LYS A 44 -9.06 6.02 3.68
N ASN A 45 -9.02 6.78 4.76
CA ASN A 45 -7.78 7.13 5.41
C ASN A 45 -7.47 6.04 6.44
N ILE A 46 -6.35 5.35 6.27
CA ILE A 46 -5.97 4.18 7.08
C ILE A 46 -4.58 4.41 7.67
N ASN A 47 -4.48 4.28 9.00
CA ASN A 47 -3.24 4.42 9.74
C ASN A 47 -2.91 3.09 10.46
N ILE A 48 -1.77 2.51 10.11
CA ILE A 48 -1.22 1.29 10.74
C ILE A 48 0.15 1.55 11.40
N GLY A 49 0.44 2.82 11.74
CA GLY A 49 1.72 3.38 12.15
C GLY A 49 2.20 4.45 11.17
N ALA A 50 1.98 4.26 9.87
CA ALA A 50 2.00 5.27 8.83
C ALA A 50 0.57 5.43 8.27
N GLU A 51 0.16 6.66 7.99
CA GLU A 51 -1.18 6.99 7.51
C GLU A 51 -1.19 7.14 5.99
N TRP A 52 -2.10 6.43 5.33
CA TRP A 52 -2.25 6.43 3.87
C TRP A 52 -3.68 6.73 3.44
N LEU A 53 -3.83 7.63 2.47
CA LEU A 53 -5.07 7.77 1.70
C LEU A 53 -5.17 6.57 0.76
N THR A 54 -6.02 5.62 1.10
CA THR A 54 -6.10 4.34 0.39
C THR A 54 -7.35 4.31 -0.49
N LEU A 55 -7.16 4.11 -1.80
CA LEU A 55 -8.23 4.07 -2.78
C LEU A 55 -8.24 2.72 -3.51
N GLU A 56 -9.37 2.05 -3.49
CA GLU A 56 -9.63 0.90 -4.36
C GLU A 56 -10.24 1.36 -5.68
N LEU A 57 -9.60 0.98 -6.77
CA LEU A 57 -10.06 1.25 -8.13
C LEU A 57 -10.69 -0.01 -8.74
N LYS A 58 -11.53 0.16 -9.74
CA LYS A 58 -12.28 -0.93 -10.39
C LYS A 58 -11.44 -2.12 -10.83
N ASN A 59 -10.19 -1.89 -11.23
CA ASN A 59 -9.28 -2.95 -11.69
C ASN A 59 -7.82 -2.47 -11.77
N ALA A 60 -6.90 -3.43 -11.87
CA ALA A 60 -5.48 -3.18 -11.98
C ALA A 60 -5.06 -2.42 -13.27
N SER A 61 -5.84 -2.52 -14.35
CA SER A 61 -5.52 -1.79 -15.58
C SER A 61 -5.63 -0.28 -15.38
N ILE A 62 -6.63 0.18 -14.61
CA ILE A 62 -6.73 1.60 -14.25
C ILE A 62 -5.53 2.00 -13.40
N VAL A 63 -5.17 1.22 -12.37
CA VAL A 63 -4.01 1.49 -11.50
C VAL A 63 -2.73 1.68 -12.33
N LYS A 64 -2.46 0.78 -13.29
CA LYS A 64 -1.24 0.79 -14.12
C LYS A 64 -1.17 1.95 -15.10
N ASN A 65 -2.31 2.43 -15.60
CA ASN A 65 -2.37 3.48 -16.61
C ASN A 65 -2.36 4.91 -16.02
N ILE A 66 -2.33 5.05 -14.70
CA ILE A 66 -2.27 6.35 -14.05
C ILE A 66 -0.88 6.98 -14.24
N GLU A 67 -0.86 8.23 -14.69
CA GLU A 67 0.30 9.11 -14.71
C GLU A 67 0.09 10.21 -13.67
N PRO A 68 0.60 10.05 -12.42
CA PRO A 68 0.28 10.97 -11.34
C PRO A 68 0.91 12.35 -11.53
N ASN A 69 0.15 13.39 -11.22
CA ASN A 69 0.70 14.73 -11.02
C ASN A 69 1.13 14.90 -9.56
N PHE A 70 2.38 14.54 -9.23
CA PHE A 70 2.90 14.58 -7.87
C PHE A 70 2.85 15.96 -7.24
N LYS A 71 3.15 17.01 -8.01
CA LYS A 71 3.10 18.39 -7.52
C LYS A 71 1.68 18.83 -7.12
N LEU A 72 0.66 18.34 -7.82
CA LEU A 72 -0.72 18.57 -7.44
C LEU A 72 -1.10 17.70 -6.24
N MET A 73 -0.68 16.43 -6.22
CA MET A 73 -0.95 15.48 -5.14
C MET A 73 -0.46 15.99 -3.78
N GLU A 74 0.74 16.57 -3.71
CA GLU A 74 1.33 17.15 -2.49
C GLU A 74 0.40 18.15 -1.79
N GLN A 75 -0.40 18.91 -2.55
CA GLN A 75 -1.29 19.92 -1.99
C GLN A 75 -2.46 19.30 -1.20
N TYR A 76 -2.76 18.02 -1.44
CA TYR A 76 -3.89 17.29 -0.83
C TYR A 76 -3.44 16.18 0.12
N ILE A 77 -2.15 15.95 0.28
CA ILE A 77 -1.60 15.14 1.36
C ILE A 77 -1.41 16.05 2.56
N TYR A 78 -2.26 15.91 3.59
CA TYR A 78 -2.24 16.79 4.75
C TYR A 78 -1.17 16.34 5.77
N GLU A 79 -0.88 17.19 6.75
CA GLU A 79 0.06 16.89 7.82
C GLU A 79 -0.33 15.60 8.57
N GLY A 80 0.65 14.73 8.82
CA GLY A 80 0.45 13.43 9.45
C GLY A 80 0.10 12.29 8.47
N THR A 81 -0.23 12.62 7.20
CA THR A 81 -0.48 11.63 6.15
C THR A 81 0.81 11.40 5.35
N THR A 82 1.21 10.15 5.22
CA THR A 82 2.43 9.75 4.48
C THR A 82 2.24 9.92 2.97
N GLY A 83 1.09 9.51 2.44
CA GLY A 83 0.87 9.56 1.00
C GLY A 83 -0.44 8.92 0.55
N VAL A 84 -0.47 8.54 -0.72
CA VAL A 84 -1.62 7.93 -1.40
C VAL A 84 -1.26 6.52 -1.83
N THR A 85 -2.07 5.54 -1.47
CA THR A 85 -1.98 4.16 -1.98
C THR A 85 -3.22 3.85 -2.80
N ILE A 86 -3.01 3.38 -4.03
CA ILE A 86 -4.07 2.92 -4.91
C ILE A 86 -3.94 1.42 -5.17
N VAL A 87 -5.07 0.74 -5.29
CA VAL A 87 -5.13 -0.70 -5.49
C VAL A 87 -6.22 -1.07 -6.48
N GLY A 88 -6.00 -2.10 -7.27
CA GLY A 88 -7.02 -2.66 -8.17
C GLY A 88 -6.81 -4.16 -8.37
N LYS A 89 -7.91 -4.90 -8.49
CA LYS A 89 -7.86 -6.34 -8.65
C LYS A 89 -7.25 -6.72 -10.00
N ASN A 90 -6.28 -7.64 -9.98
CA ASN A 90 -5.69 -8.23 -11.17
C ASN A 90 -6.69 -9.16 -11.88
N LYS A 91 -6.42 -9.47 -13.14
CA LYS A 91 -7.13 -10.54 -13.85
C LYS A 91 -6.76 -11.90 -13.26
N GLU A 92 -7.62 -12.89 -13.45
CA GLU A 92 -7.44 -14.24 -12.90
C GLU A 92 -6.19 -14.99 -13.40
N ASP A 93 -5.63 -14.57 -14.55
CA ASP A 93 -4.42 -15.15 -15.13
C ASP A 93 -3.11 -14.64 -14.51
N LYS A 94 -3.18 -13.74 -13.53
CA LYS A 94 -2.01 -13.19 -12.83
C LYS A 94 -1.67 -14.01 -11.58
N ASP A 95 -0.37 -14.06 -11.28
CA ASP A 95 0.19 -14.70 -10.07
C ASP A 95 -0.08 -13.93 -8.77
N THR A 96 -0.66 -12.73 -8.87
CA THR A 96 -0.98 -11.84 -7.75
C THR A 96 -2.42 -11.37 -7.81
N THR A 97 -3.02 -11.17 -6.64
CA THR A 97 -4.43 -10.81 -6.51
C THR A 97 -4.68 -9.34 -6.87
N PHE A 98 -3.82 -8.45 -6.41
CA PHE A 98 -3.94 -7.01 -6.66
C PHE A 98 -2.67 -6.42 -7.23
N GLU A 99 -2.85 -5.35 -8.01
CA GLU A 99 -1.80 -4.39 -8.33
C GLU A 99 -1.92 -3.20 -7.39
N VAL A 100 -0.80 -2.80 -6.79
CA VAL A 100 -0.73 -1.68 -5.83
C VAL A 100 0.28 -0.67 -6.33
N ARG A 101 0.00 0.62 -6.14
CA ARG A 101 0.97 1.71 -6.26
C ARG A 101 0.86 2.62 -5.05
N SER A 102 1.99 3.08 -4.54
CA SER A 102 2.05 3.98 -3.38
C SER A 102 2.92 5.18 -3.68
N PHE A 103 2.38 6.37 -3.46
CA PHE A 103 2.96 7.66 -3.78
C PHE A 103 3.15 8.48 -2.50
N ALA A 104 4.35 8.92 -2.22
CA ALA A 104 4.70 9.73 -1.05
C ALA A 104 5.59 10.93 -1.45
N PRO A 105 5.12 11.81 -2.36
CA PRO A 105 5.95 12.90 -2.90
C PRO A 105 6.42 13.88 -1.81
N LYS A 106 5.64 14.13 -0.76
CA LYS A 106 6.06 14.96 0.38
C LYS A 106 7.23 14.38 1.17
N GLU A 107 7.40 13.06 1.14
CA GLU A 107 8.52 12.35 1.77
C GLU A 107 9.73 12.23 0.81
N GLY A 108 9.67 12.86 -0.36
CA GLY A 108 10.71 12.80 -1.38
C GLY A 108 10.72 11.49 -2.19
N VAL A 109 9.64 10.73 -2.14
CA VAL A 109 9.47 9.47 -2.87
C VAL A 109 8.23 9.57 -3.76
N ASP A 110 8.42 9.92 -5.02
CA ASP A 110 7.31 10.04 -5.97
C ASP A 110 6.50 8.74 -6.07
N GLU A 111 7.17 7.61 -6.24
CA GLU A 111 6.54 6.28 -6.19
C GLU A 111 7.46 5.28 -5.47
N ASP A 112 6.91 4.59 -4.46
CA ASP A 112 7.61 3.54 -3.72
C ASP A 112 7.55 2.22 -4.47
N PRO A 113 8.69 1.57 -4.77
CA PRO A 113 8.72 0.32 -5.51
C PRO A 113 8.07 -0.86 -4.77
N VAL A 114 8.10 -0.89 -3.43
CA VAL A 114 7.46 -1.93 -2.59
C VAL A 114 7.16 -1.35 -1.21
N CYS A 115 6.00 -0.75 -1.07
CA CYS A 115 5.58 -0.09 0.16
C CYS A 115 4.91 -1.06 1.14
N GLY A 116 5.59 -1.39 2.22
CA GLY A 116 5.04 -2.26 3.26
C GLY A 116 3.81 -1.66 3.95
N SER A 117 3.86 -0.40 4.38
CA SER A 117 2.76 0.27 5.07
C SER A 117 1.57 0.54 4.15
N GLY A 118 1.81 0.94 2.89
CA GLY A 118 0.75 1.09 1.90
C GLY A 118 0.00 -0.23 1.65
N ASN A 119 0.73 -1.34 1.45
CA ASN A 119 0.13 -2.67 1.33
C ASN A 119 -0.60 -3.11 2.60
N GLY A 120 -0.14 -2.69 3.78
CA GLY A 120 -0.84 -2.92 5.03
C GLY A 120 -2.20 -2.23 5.08
N CYS A 121 -2.28 -1.00 4.59
CA CYS A 121 -3.56 -0.28 4.47
C CYS A 121 -4.49 -0.96 3.45
N VAL A 122 -3.94 -1.47 2.33
CA VAL A 122 -4.71 -2.28 1.37
C VAL A 122 -5.27 -3.56 2.02
N ALA A 123 -4.47 -4.25 2.83
CA ALA A 123 -4.92 -5.44 3.55
C ALA A 123 -6.05 -5.12 4.55
N VAL A 124 -5.94 -4.00 5.27
CA VAL A 124 -7.01 -3.51 6.17
C VAL A 124 -8.27 -3.16 5.40
N MET A 125 -8.16 -2.47 4.25
CA MET A 125 -9.31 -2.16 3.39
C MET A 125 -9.98 -3.42 2.86
N ASN A 126 -9.19 -4.40 2.42
CA ASN A 126 -9.69 -5.70 1.98
C ASN A 126 -10.48 -6.41 3.08
N ASP A 127 -9.99 -6.39 4.32
CA ASP A 127 -10.67 -6.99 5.46
C ASP A 127 -11.96 -6.24 5.82
N LEU A 128 -11.92 -4.90 5.80
CA LEU A 128 -13.05 -4.02 6.10
C LEU A 128 -14.25 -4.25 5.17
N TYR A 129 -13.99 -4.44 3.89
CA TYR A 129 -15.03 -4.56 2.85
C TYR A 129 -15.27 -6.01 2.39
N GLY A 130 -14.55 -6.98 2.94
CA GLY A 130 -14.71 -8.39 2.56
C GLY A 130 -14.41 -8.64 1.08
N LEU A 131 -13.40 -7.98 0.52
CA LEU A 131 -13.11 -8.04 -0.91
C LEU A 131 -12.61 -9.40 -1.37
N LEU A 132 -12.06 -10.20 -0.45
CA LEU A 132 -11.60 -11.56 -0.68
C LEU A 132 -11.98 -12.46 0.50
N GLU A 133 -12.35 -13.68 0.18
CA GLU A 133 -12.58 -14.77 1.15
C GLU A 133 -11.27 -15.48 1.52
N GLU A 134 -10.28 -15.44 0.64
CA GLU A 134 -9.00 -16.11 0.82
C GLU A 134 -8.25 -15.55 2.04
N LYS A 135 -7.69 -16.48 2.83
CA LYS A 135 -6.89 -16.14 4.01
C LYS A 135 -5.46 -15.72 3.66
N GLU A 136 -4.99 -16.11 2.50
CA GLU A 136 -3.65 -15.75 2.01
C GLU A 136 -3.75 -15.26 0.57
N PHE A 137 -3.09 -14.15 0.27
CA PHE A 137 -3.01 -13.59 -1.07
C PHE A 137 -1.72 -12.77 -1.23
N SER A 138 -1.43 -12.35 -2.45
CA SER A 138 -0.26 -11.51 -2.72
C SER A 138 -0.60 -10.35 -3.63
N ASN A 139 0.13 -9.26 -3.45
CA ASN A 139 0.05 -8.06 -4.27
C ASN A 139 1.32 -7.89 -5.10
N SER A 140 1.16 -7.38 -6.33
CA SER A 140 2.24 -6.84 -7.14
C SER A 140 2.36 -5.34 -6.95
N GLN A 141 3.60 -4.81 -7.02
CA GLN A 141 3.89 -3.38 -6.95
C GLN A 141 5.19 -3.06 -7.68
N GLY A 142 5.26 -1.84 -8.25
CA GLY A 142 6.48 -1.29 -8.84
C GLY A 142 6.64 -1.57 -10.33
N GLU A 143 5.72 -2.23 -11.01
CA GLU A 143 5.81 -2.53 -12.44
C GLU A 143 5.96 -1.23 -13.27
N CYS A 144 5.23 -0.17 -12.89
CA CYS A 144 5.27 1.13 -13.59
C CYS A 144 6.63 1.86 -13.50
N ILE A 145 7.48 1.46 -12.55
CA ILE A 145 8.84 2.01 -12.35
C ILE A 145 9.93 0.94 -12.54
N ASN A 146 9.65 -0.08 -13.34
CA ASN A 146 10.57 -1.17 -13.69
C ASN A 146 11.06 -1.96 -12.46
N ARG A 147 10.17 -2.22 -11.51
CA ARG A 147 10.39 -3.09 -10.35
C ARG A 147 9.39 -4.25 -10.37
N ASN A 148 9.69 -5.30 -9.64
CA ASN A 148 8.87 -6.51 -9.57
C ASN A 148 8.65 -6.90 -8.10
N GLY A 149 8.03 -5.99 -7.35
CA GLY A 149 7.74 -6.21 -5.93
C GLY A 149 6.60 -7.20 -5.72
N ARG A 150 6.71 -7.96 -4.63
CA ARG A 150 5.68 -8.87 -4.15
C ARG A 150 5.50 -8.69 -2.65
N VAL A 151 4.27 -8.47 -2.24
CA VAL A 151 3.89 -8.42 -0.83
C VAL A 151 2.88 -9.51 -0.57
N TYR A 152 3.14 -10.32 0.43
CA TYR A 152 2.31 -11.46 0.82
C TYR A 152 1.49 -11.06 2.05
N ILE A 153 0.20 -11.37 2.01
CA ILE A 153 -0.74 -11.05 3.07
C ILE A 153 -1.32 -12.35 3.64
N LYS A 154 -1.41 -12.43 4.97
CA LYS A 154 -2.08 -13.51 5.68
C LYS A 154 -3.15 -12.92 6.61
N LYS A 155 -4.39 -13.38 6.44
CA LYS A 155 -5.52 -13.06 7.31
C LYS A 155 -5.63 -14.16 8.39
N GLU A 156 -5.04 -13.89 9.53
CA GLU A 156 -5.18 -14.71 10.74
C GLU A 156 -5.97 -13.93 11.80
N ASN A 157 -5.77 -14.22 13.08
CA ASN A 157 -6.32 -13.38 14.16
C ASN A 157 -5.82 -11.93 14.09
N VAL A 158 -4.67 -11.71 13.46
CA VAL A 158 -4.07 -10.41 13.14
C VAL A 158 -3.58 -10.46 11.70
N LEU A 159 -3.84 -9.40 10.94
CA LEU A 159 -3.29 -9.27 9.59
C LEU A 159 -1.77 -9.29 9.63
N LYS A 160 -1.16 -10.06 8.74
CA LYS A 160 0.30 -10.14 8.59
C LYS A 160 0.69 -9.77 7.16
N LEU A 161 1.77 -9.00 7.05
CA LEU A 161 2.41 -8.68 5.79
C LEU A 161 3.80 -9.27 5.75
N GLY A 162 4.19 -9.79 4.61
CA GLY A 162 5.51 -10.40 4.44
C GLY A 162 6.08 -10.21 3.06
N GLY A 163 7.37 -10.47 2.98
CA GLY A 163 8.15 -10.42 1.75
C GLY A 163 9.37 -11.32 1.84
N VAL A 164 9.98 -11.57 0.69
CA VAL A 164 11.29 -12.21 0.60
C VAL A 164 12.35 -11.19 0.97
N SER A 165 13.20 -11.51 1.93
CA SER A 165 14.30 -10.65 2.39
C SER A 165 15.64 -11.32 2.13
N LYS A 166 16.63 -10.53 1.70
CA LYS A 166 18.00 -10.98 1.49
C LYS A 166 18.95 -10.21 2.40
N ILE A 167 19.78 -10.92 3.15
CA ILE A 167 20.84 -10.30 3.93
C ILE A 167 21.91 -9.81 2.96
N MET A 168 22.14 -8.51 2.92
CA MET A 168 23.14 -7.87 2.07
C MET A 168 24.40 -7.48 2.86
N ILE A 169 24.23 -7.15 4.14
CA ILE A 169 25.33 -6.76 5.05
C ILE A 169 25.07 -7.45 6.38
N ASP A 170 26.08 -8.13 6.92
CA ASP A 170 26.09 -8.70 8.26
C ASP A 170 27.28 -8.12 9.03
N GLY A 171 27.07 -7.65 10.25
CA GLY A 171 28.10 -7.00 11.03
C GLY A 171 27.70 -6.71 12.47
N THR A 172 28.65 -6.18 13.26
CA THR A 172 28.47 -5.85 14.67
C THR A 172 28.62 -4.34 14.89
N ILE A 173 27.71 -3.76 15.66
CA ILE A 173 27.78 -2.37 16.11
C ILE A 173 28.13 -2.36 17.60
N ALA A 174 29.27 -1.76 17.96
CA ALA A 174 29.61 -1.50 19.34
C ALA A 174 28.93 -0.20 19.82
N ILE A 175 28.17 -0.28 20.88
CA ILE A 175 27.50 0.88 21.50
C ILE A 175 28.21 1.17 22.82
N GLU A 176 28.91 2.29 22.91
CA GLU A 176 29.44 2.79 24.19
C GLU A 176 28.28 3.37 25.01
N LYS A 177 28.13 2.84 26.25
CA LYS A 177 27.18 3.44 27.21
C LYS A 177 27.75 4.79 27.65
N GLN A 178 27.05 5.88 27.41
CA GLN A 178 27.28 7.16 28.04
C GLN A 178 26.88 7.15 29.51
#